data_73bd71a85496381ae9f94cdc73589bfc
#
_entry.id   73bd71a85496381ae9f94cdc73589bfc
#
_cell.length_a   1.000
_cell.length_b   1.000
_cell.length_c   1.000
_cell.angle_alpha   90.00
_cell.angle_beta   90.00
_cell.angle_gamma   90.00
#
_symmetry.space_group_name_H-M   'P 1'
#
loop_
_entity.id
_entity.type
_entity.pdbx_description
1 polymer ?
#
loop_
_entity_poly.entity_id
_entity_poly.type
_entity_poly.pdbx_seq_one_letter_code
_entity_poly.pdbx_strand_id
1 'polypeptide(L)'
;MRLLSSAVAVLSTLCAAPAAAMRGAGLPADPSLACRQAIAAAEREHHLPAALLHVIGRVESGRPDPRTGGVVPWPWTINAEGLGRFFDSKEAAVAAVRTLRARGVTVIDVGCMQVNLHHHPRAFASLEEAFDPLANARYAGLFLARLRQDARDWETAAARYHSRTPERAEAYKLKVLAAWPGMARRAAEEQRRVAEEQRRDAMIAAWVGGGRAAAGSDGFHSVALGLSRQRPQEREAAGKGIFDPAPERPAPRRAAAARAQRAAEAPRSR
;
A
#
# COMPACT_ATOMS: atom_id res chain seq x y z
N MET A 1 5.37 -77.48 29.96
CA MET A 1 5.12 -76.76 28.68
C MET A 1 5.11 -75.27 28.98
N ARG A 2 6.18 -74.56 28.63
CA ARG A 2 6.30 -73.10 28.85
C ARG A 2 6.16 -72.42 27.46
N LEU A 3 5.13 -71.60 27.30
CA LEU A 3 4.90 -70.82 26.11
C LEU A 3 5.63 -69.48 26.27
N LEU A 4 6.62 -69.23 25.43
CA LEU A 4 7.34 -67.99 25.31
C LEU A 4 6.57 -67.03 24.34
N SER A 5 5.99 -65.97 24.92
CA SER A 5 5.38 -64.89 24.15
C SER A 5 6.45 -63.90 23.75
N SER A 6 6.75 -63.79 22.46
CA SER A 6 7.64 -62.75 21.91
C SER A 6 6.85 -61.48 21.66
N ALA A 7 7.17 -60.42 22.39
CA ALA A 7 6.65 -59.08 22.15
C ALA A 7 7.49 -58.39 21.06
N VAL A 8 6.86 -58.07 19.95
CA VAL A 8 7.45 -57.23 18.89
C VAL A 8 7.23 -55.76 19.21
N ALA A 9 8.30 -55.06 19.54
CA ALA A 9 8.27 -53.60 19.73
C ALA A 9 8.35 -52.90 18.38
N VAL A 10 7.28 -52.24 17.97
CA VAL A 10 7.24 -51.35 16.81
C VAL A 10 7.79 -49.99 17.23
N LEU A 11 9.00 -49.69 16.77
CA LEU A 11 9.64 -48.37 16.94
C LEU A 11 9.07 -47.41 15.90
N SER A 12 8.12 -46.54 16.30
CA SER A 12 7.60 -45.46 15.47
C SER A 12 8.58 -44.29 15.50
N THR A 13 9.37 -44.15 14.46
CA THR A 13 10.21 -42.96 14.21
C THR A 13 9.33 -41.78 13.83
N LEU A 14 9.09 -40.86 14.76
CA LEU A 14 8.53 -39.53 14.47
C LEU A 14 9.55 -38.73 13.71
N CYS A 15 9.34 -38.57 12.41
CA CYS A 15 10.05 -37.55 11.60
C CYS A 15 9.55 -36.17 12.01
N ALA A 16 10.28 -35.50 12.91
CA ALA A 16 10.05 -34.07 13.19
C ALA A 16 10.55 -33.26 11.98
N ALA A 17 9.62 -32.74 11.18
CA ALA A 17 9.94 -31.75 10.17
C ALA A 17 10.45 -30.47 10.85
N PRO A 18 11.57 -29.87 10.39
CA PRO A 18 12.03 -28.62 10.95
C PRO A 18 10.99 -27.55 10.65
N ALA A 19 10.41 -26.95 11.69
CA ALA A 19 9.65 -25.71 11.59
C ALA A 19 10.59 -24.63 11.04
N ALA A 20 10.49 -24.36 9.75
CA ALA A 20 11.16 -23.20 9.15
C ALA A 20 10.63 -21.96 9.86
N ALA A 21 11.42 -21.44 10.80
CA ALA A 21 11.17 -20.16 11.43
C ALA A 21 11.08 -19.14 10.31
N MET A 22 9.87 -18.65 10.05
CA MET A 22 9.66 -17.43 9.25
C MET A 22 10.39 -16.30 9.98
N ARG A 23 11.64 -16.08 9.60
CA ARG A 23 12.38 -14.89 10.00
C ARG A 23 11.55 -13.74 9.48
N GLY A 24 10.93 -12.99 10.40
CA GLY A 24 10.20 -11.79 10.07
C GLY A 24 11.08 -10.93 9.18
N ALA A 25 10.62 -10.65 7.96
CA ALA A 25 11.30 -9.71 7.08
C ALA A 25 11.40 -8.39 7.87
N GLY A 26 12.62 -8.00 8.26
CA GLY A 26 12.86 -6.74 8.94
C GLY A 26 12.23 -5.62 8.13
N LEU A 27 11.71 -4.58 8.81
CA LEU A 27 11.18 -3.41 8.13
C LEU A 27 12.22 -2.89 7.14
N PRO A 28 11.81 -2.47 5.92
CA PRO A 28 12.72 -1.88 4.96
C PRO A 28 13.54 -0.76 5.60
N ALA A 29 14.81 -0.63 5.23
CA ALA A 29 15.67 0.47 5.68
C ALA A 29 15.09 1.85 5.35
N ASP A 30 14.20 1.94 4.34
CA ASP A 30 13.45 3.13 3.98
C ASP A 30 12.04 3.10 4.59
N PRO A 31 11.75 3.99 5.56
CA PRO A 31 10.45 4.02 6.22
C PRO A 31 9.26 4.28 5.28
N SER A 32 9.47 5.05 4.21
CA SER A 32 8.42 5.29 3.22
C SER A 32 8.06 4.03 2.44
N LEU A 33 9.04 3.16 2.21
CA LEU A 33 8.83 1.86 1.58
C LEU A 33 8.04 0.92 2.48
N ALA A 34 8.25 0.99 3.80
CA ALA A 34 7.47 0.22 4.77
C ALA A 34 5.97 0.55 4.71
N CYS A 35 5.59 1.84 4.66
CA CYS A 35 4.19 2.23 4.44
C CYS A 35 3.64 1.70 3.11
N ARG A 36 4.38 1.84 2.02
CA ARG A 36 3.90 1.39 0.69
C ARG A 36 3.65 -0.12 0.65
N GLN A 37 4.57 -0.91 1.21
CA GLN A 37 4.44 -2.36 1.28
C GLN A 37 3.28 -2.79 2.17
N ALA A 38 3.13 -2.16 3.33
CA ALA A 38 2.04 -2.41 4.28
C ALA A 38 0.68 -2.08 3.67
N ILE A 39 0.55 -0.93 3.00
CA ILE A 39 -0.68 -0.51 2.34
C ILE A 39 -1.04 -1.49 1.20
N ALA A 40 -0.07 -1.88 0.37
CA ALA A 40 -0.31 -2.85 -0.70
C ALA A 40 -0.72 -4.23 -0.15
N ALA A 41 -0.18 -4.64 1.00
CA ALA A 41 -0.61 -5.86 1.68
C ALA A 41 -2.06 -5.75 2.17
N ALA A 42 -2.43 -4.63 2.80
CA ALA A 42 -3.78 -4.37 3.28
C ALA A 42 -4.81 -4.27 2.13
N GLU A 43 -4.45 -3.66 1.00
CA GLU A 43 -5.31 -3.64 -0.20
C GLU A 43 -5.65 -5.05 -0.68
N ARG A 44 -4.66 -5.96 -0.73
CA ARG A 44 -4.88 -7.35 -1.13
C ARG A 44 -5.71 -8.12 -0.09
N GLU A 45 -5.37 -7.99 1.19
CA GLU A 45 -6.02 -8.71 2.30
C GLU A 45 -7.52 -8.36 2.40
N HIS A 46 -7.87 -7.12 2.18
CA HIS A 46 -9.26 -6.62 2.28
C HIS A 46 -9.96 -6.43 0.92
N HIS A 47 -9.36 -6.93 -0.17
CA HIS A 47 -9.92 -6.84 -1.54
C HIS A 47 -10.32 -5.43 -1.95
N LEU A 48 -9.48 -4.45 -1.59
CA LEU A 48 -9.74 -3.04 -1.95
C LEU A 48 -9.38 -2.78 -3.42
N PRO A 49 -10.01 -1.78 -4.05
CA PRO A 49 -9.60 -1.36 -5.38
C PRO A 49 -8.12 -0.95 -5.42
N ALA A 50 -7.45 -1.31 -6.50
CA ALA A 50 -6.03 -1.04 -6.68
C ALA A 50 -5.67 0.43 -6.42
N ALA A 51 -4.67 0.66 -5.60
CA ALA A 51 -4.12 1.95 -5.21
C ALA A 51 -5.07 2.90 -4.46
N LEU A 52 -6.29 2.50 -4.09
CA LEU A 52 -7.21 3.37 -3.34
C LEU A 52 -6.66 3.70 -1.94
N LEU A 53 -6.30 2.67 -1.18
CA LEU A 53 -5.74 2.87 0.17
C LEU A 53 -4.38 3.57 0.10
N HIS A 54 -3.63 3.36 -0.98
CA HIS A 54 -2.36 4.05 -1.22
C HIS A 54 -2.55 5.57 -1.43
N VAL A 55 -3.56 5.97 -2.20
CA VAL A 55 -3.91 7.39 -2.37
C VAL A 55 -4.34 7.99 -1.04
N ILE A 56 -5.19 7.28 -0.29
CA ILE A 56 -5.59 7.71 1.06
C ILE A 56 -4.35 7.94 1.92
N GLY A 57 -3.44 6.98 2.02
CA GLY A 57 -2.21 7.14 2.80
C GLY A 57 -1.34 8.34 2.37
N ARG A 58 -1.28 8.64 1.06
CA ARG A 58 -0.61 9.85 0.57
C ARG A 58 -1.29 11.15 0.99
N VAL A 59 -2.61 11.16 1.05
CA VAL A 59 -3.38 12.32 1.51
C VAL A 59 -3.22 12.51 3.02
N GLU A 60 -3.19 11.42 3.78
CA GLU A 60 -3.17 11.41 5.25
C GLU A 60 -1.79 11.75 5.83
N SER A 61 -0.76 11.02 5.42
CA SER A 61 0.57 11.11 6.00
C SER A 61 1.66 11.47 4.99
N GLY A 62 1.27 12.08 3.87
CA GLY A 62 2.18 12.38 2.78
C GLY A 62 3.31 13.32 3.17
N ARG A 63 4.56 12.86 3.03
CA ARG A 63 5.79 13.63 3.20
C ARG A 63 6.48 13.75 1.83
N PRO A 64 7.05 14.93 1.47
CA PRO A 64 7.89 15.04 0.29
C PRO A 64 9.09 14.07 0.36
N ASP A 65 9.29 13.30 -0.70
CA ASP A 65 10.46 12.43 -0.85
C ASP A 65 11.53 13.17 -1.67
N PRO A 66 12.66 13.55 -1.06
CA PRO A 66 13.70 14.32 -1.76
C PRO A 66 14.37 13.53 -2.90
N ARG A 67 14.28 12.19 -2.90
CA ARG A 67 14.88 11.33 -3.92
C ARG A 67 14.05 11.28 -5.21
N THR A 68 12.73 11.35 -5.07
CA THR A 68 11.81 11.19 -6.22
C THR A 68 11.07 12.47 -6.58
N GLY A 69 11.13 13.50 -5.72
CA GLY A 69 10.32 14.71 -5.84
C GLY A 69 8.83 14.51 -5.61
N GLY A 70 8.42 13.25 -5.32
CA GLY A 70 7.04 12.88 -5.07
C GLY A 70 6.64 13.02 -3.60
N VAL A 71 5.38 12.66 -3.32
CA VAL A 71 4.85 12.59 -1.95
C VAL A 71 4.62 11.13 -1.61
N VAL A 72 5.11 10.69 -0.44
CA VAL A 72 5.02 9.31 0.03
C VAL A 72 4.43 9.25 1.43
N PRO A 73 3.61 8.24 1.78
CA PRO A 73 3.15 8.03 3.13
C PRO A 73 4.32 7.84 4.09
N TRP A 74 4.25 8.44 5.29
CA TRP A 74 5.31 8.34 6.28
C TRP A 74 4.80 7.67 7.57
N PRO A 75 5.48 6.62 8.08
CA PRO A 75 4.93 5.80 9.15
C PRO A 75 4.89 6.50 10.51
N TRP A 76 5.80 7.41 10.75
CA TRP A 76 5.93 8.10 12.03
C TRP A 76 5.39 9.52 11.92
N THR A 77 4.14 9.60 11.45
CA THR A 77 3.37 10.84 11.32
C THR A 77 2.33 10.92 12.43
N ILE A 78 2.22 12.09 13.03
CA ILE A 78 1.19 12.43 14.01
C ILE A 78 0.47 13.68 13.53
N ASN A 79 -0.86 13.69 13.65
CA ASN A 79 -1.65 14.93 13.62
C ASN A 79 -2.39 15.06 14.96
N ALA A 80 -2.18 16.17 15.63
CA ALA A 80 -2.87 16.51 16.86
C ALA A 80 -3.22 18.00 16.84
N GLU A 81 -4.45 18.35 17.21
CA GLU A 81 -4.93 19.73 17.23
C GLU A 81 -4.76 20.47 15.88
N GLY A 82 -4.85 19.73 14.76
CA GLY A 82 -4.65 20.26 13.40
C GLY A 82 -3.19 20.47 13.01
N LEU A 83 -2.23 20.10 13.85
CA LEU A 83 -0.80 20.22 13.60
C LEU A 83 -0.19 18.86 13.24
N GLY A 84 0.13 18.69 11.96
CA GLY A 84 0.84 17.52 11.44
C GLY A 84 2.34 17.59 11.74
N ARG A 85 2.93 16.50 12.22
CA ARG A 85 4.38 16.37 12.48
C ARG A 85 4.91 15.03 11.99
N PHE A 86 6.11 15.06 11.39
CA PHE A 86 6.85 13.89 10.97
C PHE A 86 8.02 13.65 11.91
N PHE A 87 8.26 12.39 12.25
CA PHE A 87 9.38 11.97 13.09
C PHE A 87 10.30 11.05 12.29
N ASP A 88 11.56 10.98 12.70
CA ASP A 88 12.55 10.18 11.99
C ASP A 88 12.62 8.74 12.55
N SER A 89 11.97 8.47 13.70
CA SER A 89 11.88 7.13 14.28
C SER A 89 10.52 6.86 14.93
N LYS A 90 10.20 5.58 15.07
CA LYS A 90 9.03 5.08 15.77
C LYS A 90 9.02 5.52 17.24
N GLU A 91 10.16 5.40 17.89
CA GLU A 91 10.35 5.74 19.31
C GLU A 91 10.07 7.22 19.56
N ALA A 92 10.57 8.09 18.69
CA ALA A 92 10.31 9.53 18.77
C ALA A 92 8.83 9.86 18.60
N ALA A 93 8.14 9.22 17.66
CA ALA A 93 6.70 9.39 17.45
C ALA A 93 5.89 8.89 18.66
N VAL A 94 6.22 7.72 19.20
CA VAL A 94 5.59 7.16 20.41
C VAL A 94 5.78 8.09 21.61
N ALA A 95 7.00 8.57 21.84
CA ALA A 95 7.29 9.51 22.94
C ALA A 95 6.48 10.82 22.80
N ALA A 96 6.35 11.33 21.57
CA ALA A 96 5.56 12.53 21.31
C ALA A 96 4.06 12.32 21.62
N VAL A 97 3.49 11.16 21.26
CA VAL A 97 2.09 10.84 21.62
C VAL A 97 1.92 10.72 23.12
N ARG A 98 2.85 10.08 23.84
CA ARG A 98 2.82 10.00 25.31
C ARG A 98 2.82 11.39 25.95
N THR A 99 3.69 12.27 25.46
CA THR A 99 3.75 13.67 25.93
C THR A 99 2.44 14.42 25.65
N LEU A 100 1.84 14.28 24.47
CA LEU A 100 0.56 14.90 24.15
C LEU A 100 -0.55 14.40 25.07
N ARG A 101 -0.64 13.09 25.31
CA ARG A 101 -1.62 12.48 26.21
C ARG A 101 -1.43 12.96 27.66
N ALA A 102 -0.21 13.09 28.15
CA ALA A 102 0.09 13.63 29.48
C ALA A 102 -0.37 15.09 29.63
N ARG A 103 -0.48 15.83 28.53
CA ARG A 103 -1.02 17.20 28.48
C ARG A 103 -2.54 17.25 28.26
N GLY A 104 -3.23 16.09 28.24
CA GLY A 104 -4.67 15.99 28.04
C GLY A 104 -5.13 15.98 26.60
N VAL A 105 -4.22 15.96 25.61
CA VAL A 105 -4.59 15.85 24.19
C VAL A 105 -5.01 14.42 23.88
N THR A 106 -6.27 14.23 23.50
CA THR A 106 -6.85 12.89 23.25
C THR A 106 -7.06 12.58 21.78
N VAL A 107 -7.38 13.58 20.96
CA VAL A 107 -7.64 13.43 19.53
C VAL A 107 -6.31 13.49 18.79
N ILE A 108 -5.76 12.32 18.48
CA ILE A 108 -4.44 12.18 17.87
C ILE A 108 -4.56 11.15 16.75
N ASP A 109 -4.19 11.54 15.53
CA ASP A 109 -4.08 10.68 14.37
C ASP A 109 -2.65 10.17 14.23
N VAL A 110 -2.44 8.89 13.91
CA VAL A 110 -1.11 8.28 13.91
C VAL A 110 -0.86 7.36 12.72
N GLY A 111 0.39 7.33 12.30
CA GLY A 111 0.91 6.34 11.37
C GLY A 111 0.67 6.66 9.89
N CYS A 112 0.98 5.67 9.03
CA CYS A 112 0.83 5.76 7.57
C CYS A 112 -0.58 6.21 7.14
N MET A 113 -1.59 5.80 7.89
CA MET A 113 -3.00 5.94 7.53
C MET A 113 -3.76 6.92 8.44
N GLN A 114 -3.06 7.61 9.35
CA GLN A 114 -3.60 8.59 10.29
C GLN A 114 -4.85 8.08 11.02
N VAL A 115 -4.71 6.88 11.62
CA VAL A 115 -5.78 6.29 12.43
C VAL A 115 -5.94 7.09 13.71
N ASN A 116 -7.15 7.60 13.97
CA ASN A 116 -7.47 8.42 15.13
C ASN A 116 -7.60 7.56 16.40
N LEU A 117 -6.73 7.79 17.39
CA LEU A 117 -6.68 7.00 18.63
C LEU A 117 -7.89 7.24 19.57
N HIS A 118 -8.58 8.36 19.44
CA HIS A 118 -9.78 8.65 20.21
C HIS A 118 -11.02 7.96 19.62
N HIS A 119 -11.17 8.05 18.31
CA HIS A 119 -12.32 7.44 17.62
C HIS A 119 -12.18 5.92 17.46
N HIS A 120 -10.95 5.41 17.49
CA HIS A 120 -10.63 4.00 17.33
C HIS A 120 -9.83 3.46 18.55
N PRO A 121 -10.36 3.51 19.78
CA PRO A 121 -9.61 3.20 21.00
C PRO A 121 -9.19 1.74 21.13
N ARG A 122 -9.78 0.85 20.32
CA ARG A 122 -9.47 -0.59 20.28
C ARG A 122 -8.78 -1.02 18.98
N ALA A 123 -8.29 -0.07 18.18
CA ALA A 123 -7.62 -0.38 16.94
C ALA A 123 -6.28 -1.12 17.14
N PHE A 124 -5.59 -0.77 18.22
CA PHE A 124 -4.25 -1.24 18.53
C PHE A 124 -4.11 -1.59 20.01
N ALA A 125 -3.32 -2.61 20.33
CA ALA A 125 -3.04 -2.99 21.72
C ALA A 125 -2.06 -2.01 22.40
N SER A 126 -1.22 -1.32 21.61
CA SER A 126 -0.22 -0.36 22.12
C SER A 126 0.06 0.77 21.12
N LEU A 127 0.77 1.80 21.57
CA LEU A 127 1.27 2.86 20.68
C LEU A 127 2.32 2.33 19.71
N GLU A 128 3.14 1.40 20.15
CA GLU A 128 4.15 0.74 19.33
C GLU A 128 3.52 -0.02 18.15
N GLU A 129 2.38 -0.66 18.39
CA GLU A 129 1.58 -1.29 17.33
C GLU A 129 0.90 -0.26 16.42
N ALA A 130 0.38 0.83 16.99
CA ALA A 130 -0.25 1.90 16.23
C ALA A 130 0.71 2.55 15.20
N PHE A 131 2.02 2.58 15.50
CA PHE A 131 3.07 3.04 14.61
C PHE A 131 3.78 1.92 13.83
N ASP A 132 3.34 0.66 13.98
CA ASP A 132 3.76 -0.40 13.07
C ASP A 132 3.06 -0.20 11.70
N PRO A 133 3.81 -0.09 10.59
CA PRO A 133 3.23 0.20 9.30
C PRO A 133 2.19 -0.85 8.87
N LEU A 134 2.45 -2.13 9.15
CA LEU A 134 1.57 -3.22 8.73
C LEU A 134 0.27 -3.24 9.56
N ALA A 135 0.37 -3.13 10.88
CA ALA A 135 -0.79 -3.06 11.77
C ALA A 135 -1.65 -1.83 11.45
N ASN A 136 -1.02 -0.67 11.26
CA ASN A 136 -1.69 0.58 10.94
C ASN A 136 -2.45 0.50 9.59
N ALA A 137 -1.79 -0.01 8.54
CA ALA A 137 -2.41 -0.15 7.22
C ALA A 137 -3.52 -1.22 7.20
N ARG A 138 -3.35 -2.36 7.89
CA ARG A 138 -4.37 -3.40 8.01
C ARG A 138 -5.63 -2.90 8.66
N TYR A 139 -5.48 -2.20 9.79
CA TYR A 139 -6.63 -1.59 10.46
C TYR A 139 -7.36 -0.62 9.54
N ALA A 140 -6.64 0.25 8.86
CA ALA A 140 -7.21 1.22 7.93
C ALA A 140 -7.93 0.55 6.74
N GLY A 141 -7.33 -0.51 6.19
CA GLY A 141 -7.94 -1.32 5.13
C GLY A 141 -9.25 -1.97 5.58
N LEU A 142 -9.26 -2.60 6.75
CA LEU A 142 -10.46 -3.16 7.36
C LEU A 142 -11.54 -2.08 7.60
N PHE A 143 -11.14 -0.92 8.10
CA PHE A 143 -12.06 0.19 8.33
C PHE A 143 -12.68 0.70 7.03
N LEU A 144 -11.87 0.89 5.99
CA LEU A 144 -12.37 1.31 4.67
C LEU A 144 -13.31 0.27 4.05
N ALA A 145 -13.01 -1.02 4.18
CA ALA A 145 -13.88 -2.11 3.74
C ALA A 145 -15.24 -2.10 4.47
N ARG A 146 -15.24 -1.85 5.76
CA ARG A 146 -16.49 -1.68 6.55
C ARG A 146 -17.29 -0.46 6.11
N LEU A 147 -16.63 0.67 5.87
CA LEU A 147 -17.29 1.87 5.35
C LEU A 147 -17.95 1.61 3.99
N ARG A 148 -17.36 0.75 3.15
CA ARG A 148 -17.93 0.35 1.86
C ARG A 148 -19.22 -0.44 2.00
N GLN A 149 -19.42 -1.21 3.06
CA GLN A 149 -20.67 -1.94 3.31
C GLN A 149 -21.85 -0.99 3.49
N ASP A 150 -21.61 0.19 4.11
CA ASP A 150 -22.62 1.22 4.35
C ASP A 150 -22.67 2.30 3.24
N ALA A 151 -21.78 2.21 2.26
CA ALA A 151 -21.64 3.18 1.17
C ALA A 151 -22.08 2.56 -0.16
N ARG A 152 -22.59 3.40 -1.10
CA ARG A 152 -22.97 2.96 -2.45
C ARG A 152 -21.75 2.52 -3.27
N ASP A 153 -20.62 3.20 -3.09
CA ASP A 153 -19.42 3.06 -3.88
C ASP A 153 -18.17 3.32 -3.05
N TRP A 154 -17.00 3.06 -3.63
CA TRP A 154 -15.72 3.28 -2.99
C TRP A 154 -15.36 4.75 -2.80
N GLU A 155 -15.87 5.63 -3.64
CA GLU A 155 -15.67 7.08 -3.54
C GLU A 155 -16.33 7.62 -2.28
N THR A 156 -17.57 7.20 -2.02
CA THR A 156 -18.31 7.53 -0.80
C THR A 156 -17.65 6.91 0.43
N ALA A 157 -17.14 5.67 0.34
CA ALA A 157 -16.41 5.04 1.43
C ALA A 157 -15.13 5.81 1.75
N ALA A 158 -14.36 6.21 0.74
CA ALA A 158 -13.16 7.03 0.91
C ALA A 158 -13.47 8.40 1.52
N ALA A 159 -14.55 9.05 1.08
CA ALA A 159 -15.00 10.31 1.68
C ALA A 159 -15.28 10.15 3.19
N ARG A 160 -16.01 9.09 3.57
CA ARG A 160 -16.36 8.77 4.96
C ARG A 160 -15.19 8.30 5.80
N TYR A 161 -14.09 7.87 5.19
CA TYR A 161 -12.86 7.54 5.89
C TYR A 161 -12.34 8.75 6.66
N HIS A 162 -12.36 9.91 6.05
CA HIS A 162 -11.93 11.16 6.67
C HIS A 162 -13.01 11.79 7.56
N SER A 163 -14.26 11.83 7.11
CA SER A 163 -15.34 12.50 7.86
C SER A 163 -16.72 12.04 7.42
N ARG A 164 -17.67 12.05 8.36
CA ARG A 164 -19.10 11.92 8.06
C ARG A 164 -19.79 13.26 7.81
N THR A 165 -19.11 14.38 8.11
CA THR A 165 -19.60 15.73 7.82
C THR A 165 -19.58 15.95 6.30
N PRO A 166 -20.72 16.25 5.64
CA PRO A 166 -20.81 16.28 4.18
C PRO A 166 -19.77 17.15 3.48
N GLU A 167 -19.53 18.36 3.98
CA GLU A 167 -18.61 19.32 3.36
C GLU A 167 -17.15 18.82 3.45
N ARG A 168 -16.77 18.25 4.60
CA ARG A 168 -15.42 17.68 4.81
C ARG A 168 -15.23 16.41 3.99
N ALA A 169 -16.25 15.56 3.96
CA ALA A 169 -16.25 14.32 3.19
C ALA A 169 -16.08 14.61 1.69
N GLU A 170 -16.83 15.57 1.14
CA GLU A 170 -16.74 15.95 -0.26
C GLU A 170 -15.38 16.55 -0.63
N ALA A 171 -14.88 17.49 0.16
CA ALA A 171 -13.56 18.08 -0.05
C ALA A 171 -12.43 17.02 -0.02
N TYR A 172 -12.56 16.04 0.86
CA TYR A 172 -11.61 14.92 0.93
C TYR A 172 -11.74 13.98 -0.29
N LYS A 173 -12.97 13.63 -0.68
CA LYS A 173 -13.24 12.83 -1.86
C LYS A 173 -12.56 13.41 -3.11
N LEU A 174 -12.70 14.71 -3.32
CA LEU A 174 -12.07 15.37 -4.47
C LEU A 174 -10.54 15.21 -4.48
N LYS A 175 -9.88 15.28 -3.32
CA LYS A 175 -8.42 15.03 -3.20
C LYS A 175 -8.06 13.61 -3.59
N VAL A 176 -8.83 12.63 -3.13
CA VAL A 176 -8.60 11.21 -3.44
C VAL A 176 -8.83 10.96 -4.94
N LEU A 177 -9.94 11.42 -5.50
CA LEU A 177 -10.29 11.20 -6.90
C LEU A 177 -9.34 11.89 -7.88
N ALA A 178 -8.75 13.01 -7.52
CA ALA A 178 -7.74 13.67 -8.33
C ALA A 178 -6.48 12.81 -8.57
N ALA A 179 -6.14 11.92 -7.63
CA ALA A 179 -4.93 11.13 -7.70
C ALA A 179 -5.18 9.63 -8.02
N TRP A 180 -6.33 9.09 -7.63
CA TRP A 180 -6.60 7.65 -7.69
C TRP A 180 -6.52 7.03 -9.08
N PRO A 181 -7.19 7.56 -10.15
CA PRO A 181 -7.14 6.92 -11.46
C PRO A 181 -5.72 6.79 -12.02
N GLY A 182 -4.89 7.81 -11.83
CA GLY A 182 -3.51 7.80 -12.28
C GLY A 182 -2.64 6.80 -11.51
N MET A 183 -2.87 6.65 -10.21
CA MET A 183 -2.15 5.67 -9.40
C MET A 183 -2.61 4.23 -9.68
N ALA A 184 -3.91 4.02 -9.88
CA ALA A 184 -4.45 2.72 -10.23
C ALA A 184 -3.89 2.22 -11.57
N ARG A 185 -3.81 3.09 -12.60
CA ARG A 185 -3.17 2.73 -13.87
C ARG A 185 -1.71 2.32 -13.69
N ARG A 186 -0.90 3.13 -13.00
CA ARG A 186 0.51 2.78 -12.73
C ARG A 186 0.66 1.47 -11.95
N ALA A 187 -0.19 1.22 -10.96
CA ALA A 187 -0.19 -0.05 -10.22
C ALA A 187 -0.52 -1.24 -11.12
N ALA A 188 -1.49 -1.10 -12.02
CA ALA A 188 -1.85 -2.14 -12.98
C ALA A 188 -0.73 -2.41 -14.02
N GLU A 189 -0.07 -1.37 -14.50
CA GLU A 189 1.08 -1.48 -15.41
C GLU A 189 2.25 -2.21 -14.74
N GLU A 190 2.56 -1.84 -13.51
CA GLU A 190 3.61 -2.51 -12.73
C GLU A 190 3.30 -3.99 -12.46
N GLN A 191 2.06 -4.30 -12.11
CA GLN A 191 1.63 -5.70 -11.93
C GLN A 191 1.77 -6.52 -13.22
N ARG A 192 1.41 -5.95 -14.38
CA ARG A 192 1.60 -6.61 -15.68
C ARG A 192 3.08 -6.87 -15.97
N ARG A 193 3.94 -5.86 -15.75
CA ARG A 193 5.39 -5.99 -15.95
C ARG A 193 5.98 -7.11 -15.08
N VAL A 194 5.65 -7.14 -13.81
CA VAL A 194 6.10 -8.20 -12.89
C VAL A 194 5.59 -9.57 -13.30
N ALA A 195 4.32 -9.67 -13.72
CA ALA A 195 3.75 -10.93 -14.19
C ALA A 195 4.41 -11.43 -15.51
N GLU A 196 4.75 -10.53 -16.41
CA GLU A 196 5.48 -10.86 -17.65
C GLU A 196 6.90 -11.33 -17.35
N GLU A 197 7.60 -10.65 -16.43
CA GLU A 197 8.93 -11.06 -15.98
C GLU A 197 8.91 -12.45 -15.34
N GLN A 198 7.97 -12.71 -14.43
CA GLN A 198 7.79 -14.03 -13.81
C GLN A 198 7.49 -15.13 -14.84
N ARG A 199 6.64 -14.85 -15.84
CA ARG A 199 6.35 -15.79 -16.93
C ARG A 199 7.59 -16.09 -17.77
N ARG A 200 8.38 -15.06 -18.09
CA ARG A 200 9.64 -15.22 -18.82
C ARG A 200 10.63 -16.08 -18.02
N ASP A 201 10.79 -15.78 -16.73
CA ASP A 201 11.70 -16.55 -15.86
C ASP A 201 11.26 -18.01 -15.71
N ALA A 202 9.96 -18.25 -15.57
CA ALA A 202 9.39 -19.60 -15.55
C ALA A 202 9.63 -20.35 -16.87
N MET A 203 9.50 -19.68 -18.02
CA MET A 203 9.84 -20.27 -19.34
C MET A 203 11.32 -20.64 -19.44
N ILE A 204 12.21 -19.74 -19.01
CA ILE A 204 13.66 -20.01 -19.01
C ILE A 204 13.99 -21.19 -18.10
N ALA A 205 13.41 -21.23 -16.90
CA ALA A 205 13.60 -22.33 -15.94
C ALA A 205 13.10 -23.68 -16.52
N ALA A 206 11.95 -23.69 -17.18
CA ALA A 206 11.42 -24.88 -17.84
C ALA A 206 12.32 -25.36 -18.99
N TRP A 207 12.84 -24.42 -19.79
CA TRP A 207 13.76 -24.73 -20.88
C TRP A 207 15.09 -25.31 -20.38
N VAL A 208 15.69 -24.69 -19.34
CA VAL A 208 16.94 -25.19 -18.72
C VAL A 208 16.71 -26.52 -17.99
N GLY A 209 15.56 -26.70 -17.32
CA GLY A 209 15.19 -27.94 -16.63
C GLY A 209 14.90 -29.10 -17.61
N GLY A 210 14.23 -28.83 -18.73
CA GLY A 210 13.94 -29.81 -19.78
C GLY A 210 15.18 -30.29 -20.50
N GLY A 211 16.21 -29.44 -20.68
CA GLY A 211 17.48 -29.82 -21.30
C GLY A 211 18.33 -30.82 -20.47
N ARG A 212 18.13 -30.87 -19.15
CA ARG A 212 18.79 -31.88 -18.29
C ARG A 212 18.13 -33.25 -18.29
N ALA A 213 16.84 -33.32 -18.57
CA ALA A 213 16.13 -34.61 -18.67
C ALA A 213 16.36 -35.31 -20.00
N ALA A 214 16.74 -34.58 -21.05
CA ALA A 214 17.00 -35.13 -22.40
C ALA A 214 18.44 -35.62 -22.63
N ALA A 215 19.36 -35.40 -21.67
CA ALA A 215 20.77 -35.85 -21.80
C ALA A 215 21.02 -37.29 -21.34
N GLY A 216 19.97 -38.09 -21.17
CA GLY A 216 20.04 -39.46 -20.63
C GLY A 216 19.19 -40.47 -21.40
N SER A 217 19.23 -40.50 -22.73
CA SER A 217 18.97 -41.70 -23.57
C SER A 217 19.12 -41.35 -25.05
N ASP A 218 19.86 -42.15 -25.73
CA ASP A 218 20.21 -42.13 -27.15
C ASP A 218 19.00 -42.01 -28.08
N GLY A 219 19.01 -41.00 -28.92
CA GLY A 219 18.05 -40.91 -30.02
C GLY A 219 17.90 -39.49 -30.59
N PHE A 220 18.77 -39.16 -31.55
CA PHE A 220 18.59 -38.02 -32.44
C PHE A 220 17.29 -38.17 -33.23
N HIS A 221 16.22 -37.49 -32.80
CA HIS A 221 15.09 -37.23 -33.69
C HIS A 221 14.94 -35.72 -33.82
N SER A 222 15.32 -35.22 -34.99
CA SER A 222 15.08 -33.87 -35.46
C SER A 222 13.57 -33.58 -35.48
N VAL A 223 13.05 -32.90 -34.51
CA VAL A 223 11.72 -32.30 -34.61
C VAL A 223 11.90 -30.91 -35.19
N ALA A 224 11.63 -30.81 -36.49
CA ALA A 224 11.49 -29.52 -37.17
C ALA A 224 10.34 -28.76 -36.56
N LEU A 225 10.64 -27.72 -35.78
CA LEU A 225 9.66 -26.74 -35.28
C LEU A 225 9.17 -25.91 -36.47
N GLY A 226 8.00 -26.28 -37.00
CA GLY A 226 7.24 -25.45 -37.92
C GLY A 226 6.80 -24.17 -37.26
N LEU A 227 7.60 -23.13 -37.43
CA LEU A 227 7.20 -21.76 -37.08
C LEU A 227 6.16 -21.28 -38.10
N SER A 228 4.91 -21.60 -37.86
CA SER A 228 3.79 -20.95 -38.51
C SER A 228 3.73 -19.49 -38.05
N ARG A 229 4.27 -18.59 -38.86
CA ARG A 229 4.09 -17.15 -38.73
C ARG A 229 2.62 -16.85 -39.06
N GLN A 230 1.76 -16.79 -38.08
CA GLN A 230 0.48 -16.10 -38.22
C GLN A 230 0.69 -14.60 -37.96
N ARG A 231 0.66 -13.82 -39.04
CA ARG A 231 0.55 -12.36 -38.99
C ARG A 231 -0.80 -12.02 -38.37
N PRO A 232 -0.89 -11.07 -37.42
CA PRO A 232 -2.15 -10.50 -37.03
C PRO A 232 -2.70 -9.72 -38.24
N GLN A 233 -3.92 -10.05 -38.67
CA GLN A 233 -4.67 -9.23 -39.60
C GLN A 233 -5.08 -7.95 -38.88
N GLU A 234 -4.61 -6.85 -39.41
CA GLU A 234 -5.09 -5.52 -39.08
C GLU A 234 -6.58 -5.42 -39.45
N ARG A 235 -7.44 -5.31 -38.44
CA ARG A 235 -8.81 -4.84 -38.64
C ARG A 235 -8.80 -3.32 -38.51
N GLU A 236 -8.75 -2.69 -39.65
CA GLU A 236 -9.14 -1.30 -39.86
C GLU A 236 -10.61 -1.13 -39.43
N ALA A 237 -10.85 -0.38 -38.37
CA ALA A 237 -12.15 0.18 -38.05
C ALA A 237 -11.99 1.68 -37.86
N ALA A 238 -12.38 2.40 -38.89
CA ALA A 238 -12.53 3.82 -38.89
C ALA A 238 -13.55 4.26 -37.84
N GLY A 239 -13.12 5.14 -36.94
CA GLY A 239 -13.98 5.83 -36.00
C GLY A 239 -13.38 7.21 -35.72
N LYS A 240 -13.76 8.21 -36.52
CA LYS A 240 -13.48 9.63 -36.28
C LYS A 240 -14.16 10.06 -34.97
N GLY A 241 -13.38 10.46 -33.99
CA GLY A 241 -13.81 11.18 -32.80
C GLY A 241 -12.85 12.34 -32.56
N ILE A 242 -13.31 13.52 -32.93
CA ILE A 242 -12.68 14.83 -32.73
C ILE A 242 -12.58 15.06 -31.23
N PHE A 243 -11.37 15.19 -30.71
CA PHE A 243 -11.13 15.78 -29.39
C PHE A 243 -10.00 16.80 -29.56
N ASP A 244 -10.39 18.06 -29.67
CA ASP A 244 -9.51 19.20 -29.56
C ASP A 244 -9.00 19.33 -28.11
N PRO A 245 -7.69 19.53 -27.87
CA PRO A 245 -7.22 19.83 -26.53
C PRO A 245 -7.56 21.28 -26.17
N ALA A 246 -8.29 21.45 -25.09
CA ALA A 246 -8.55 22.75 -24.49
C ALA A 246 -7.24 23.43 -24.03
N PRO A 247 -7.12 24.76 -24.15
CA PRO A 247 -5.91 25.49 -23.82
C PRO A 247 -5.61 25.47 -22.32
N GLU A 248 -4.34 25.27 -21.99
CA GLU A 248 -3.79 25.34 -20.64
C GLU A 248 -4.11 26.67 -19.95
N ARG A 249 -4.80 26.60 -18.83
CA ARG A 249 -4.98 27.75 -17.94
C ARG A 249 -3.70 27.96 -17.12
N PRO A 250 -3.14 29.16 -17.06
CA PRO A 250 -1.96 29.45 -16.25
C PRO A 250 -2.28 29.30 -14.75
N ALA A 251 -1.31 28.74 -14.01
CA ALA A 251 -1.37 28.53 -12.57
C ALA A 251 -1.59 29.85 -11.81
N PRO A 252 -2.37 29.88 -10.74
CA PRO A 252 -2.55 31.08 -9.93
C PRO A 252 -1.25 31.43 -9.21
N ARG A 253 -0.80 32.66 -9.44
CA ARG A 253 0.41 33.27 -8.88
C ARG A 253 0.35 33.28 -7.34
N ARG A 254 1.46 32.97 -6.71
CA ARG A 254 1.78 33.02 -5.27
C ARG A 254 1.66 34.44 -4.65
N ALA A 255 0.62 35.20 -4.91
CA ALA A 255 0.47 36.57 -4.41
C ALA A 255 -0.46 36.70 -3.18
N ALA A 256 -1.24 35.66 -2.81
CA ALA A 256 -2.18 35.75 -1.70
C ALA A 256 -1.57 35.46 -0.32
N ALA A 257 -0.51 34.65 -0.25
CA ALA A 257 0.11 34.30 1.04
C ALA A 257 0.95 35.45 1.65
N ALA A 258 1.57 36.28 0.80
CA ALA A 258 2.38 37.41 1.27
C ALA A 258 1.54 38.59 1.82
N ARG A 259 0.25 38.69 1.46
CA ARG A 259 -0.63 39.77 1.95
C ARG A 259 -1.17 39.49 3.34
N ALA A 260 -1.36 38.21 3.70
CA ALA A 260 -1.83 37.83 5.04
C ALA A 260 -0.75 37.99 6.13
N GLN A 261 0.52 37.80 5.79
CA GLN A 261 1.61 38.00 6.75
C GLN A 261 1.92 39.47 7.03
N ARG A 262 1.72 40.40 6.08
CA ARG A 262 1.91 41.83 6.30
C ARG A 262 0.78 42.51 7.10
N ALA A 263 -0.41 41.89 7.15
CA ALA A 263 -1.52 42.40 7.96
C ALA A 263 -1.42 42.07 9.45
N ALA A 264 -0.58 41.08 9.81
CA ALA A 264 -0.37 40.68 11.21
C ALA A 264 0.75 41.48 11.92
N GLU A 265 1.55 42.27 11.19
CA GLU A 265 2.69 43.02 11.73
C GLU A 265 2.47 44.52 11.84
N ALA A 266 1.25 45.03 11.69
CA ALA A 266 0.98 46.44 11.89
C ALA A 266 0.93 46.79 13.42
N PRO A 267 1.71 47.76 13.92
CA PRO A 267 1.70 48.13 15.32
C PRO A 267 0.37 48.79 15.69
N ARG A 268 -0.25 48.32 16.73
CA ARG A 268 -1.43 48.96 17.34
C ARG A 268 -0.98 50.29 17.95
N SER A 269 -1.32 51.39 17.32
CA SER A 269 -1.21 52.73 17.90
C SER A 269 -2.30 52.91 18.98
N ARG A 270 -1.92 53.58 20.05
CA ARG A 270 -2.59 53.83 21.33
C ARG A 270 -4.02 54.37 21.20
#